data_9b6593f1e96bb9fc8bf787e7f0443996
#
_entry.id   9b6593f1e96bb9fc8bf787e7f0443996
#
_cell.length_a   1.000
_cell.length_b   1.000
_cell.length_c   1.000
_cell.angle_alpha   90.00
_cell.angle_beta   90.00
_cell.angle_gamma   90.00
#
_symmetry.space_group_name_H-M   'P 1'
#
loop_
_entity.id
_entity.type
_entity.pdbx_description
1 polymer ?
#
loop_
_entity_poly.entity_id
_entity_poly.type
_entity_poly.pdbx_seq_one_letter_code
_entity_poly.pdbx_strand_id
1 'polypeptide(L)'
;MQTYTTQMDAARKGIVTPQMETVAKKEYRTVEEIRQLVAEGKVAIPANKHHTCLDPEGIGSMLRTKINVNLGVSRDCKDYNIEMQKVMSAVNMGAEAIMDLSSHGNTQPFRQKLTHECPVMIGTVPVSYTHLTLPTT
;
A
#
# COMPACT_ATOMS: atom_id res chain seq x y z
N MET A 1 6.58 1.92 24.44
CA MET A 1 7.61 2.48 23.53
C MET A 1 7.85 1.43 22.44
N GLN A 2 7.72 1.79 21.17
CA GLN A 2 7.88 0.83 20.07
C GLN A 2 9.37 0.44 19.99
N THR A 3 9.68 -0.85 20.14
CA THR A 3 11.05 -1.37 20.23
C THR A 3 11.62 -1.82 18.87
N TYR A 4 10.89 -1.56 17.79
CA TYR A 4 11.25 -1.94 16.41
C TYR A 4 11.02 -0.78 15.44
N THR A 5 11.70 -0.80 14.30
CA THR A 5 11.62 0.25 13.27
C THR A 5 10.83 -0.18 12.03
N THR A 6 10.85 -1.47 11.69
CA THR A 6 10.15 -2.04 10.53
C THR A 6 9.45 -3.34 10.91
N GLN A 7 8.54 -3.82 10.06
CA GLN A 7 7.90 -5.12 10.25
C GLN A 7 8.94 -6.26 10.28
N MET A 8 9.95 -6.18 9.41
CA MET A 8 11.04 -7.18 9.39
C MET A 8 11.90 -7.12 10.66
N ASP A 9 12.21 -5.93 11.18
CA ASP A 9 12.95 -5.78 12.43
C ASP A 9 12.17 -6.38 13.61
N ALA A 10 10.86 -6.12 13.69
CA ALA A 10 9.98 -6.75 14.66
C ALA A 10 10.00 -8.28 14.55
N ALA A 11 9.79 -8.79 13.35
CA ALA A 11 9.75 -10.23 13.09
C ALA A 11 11.05 -10.94 13.48
N ARG A 12 12.20 -10.36 13.16
CA ARG A 12 13.53 -10.89 13.54
C ARG A 12 13.80 -10.86 15.04
N LYS A 13 13.21 -9.93 15.75
CA LYS A 13 13.25 -9.84 17.22
C LYS A 13 12.22 -10.75 17.91
N GLY A 14 11.47 -11.54 17.16
CA GLY A 14 10.40 -12.39 17.71
C GLY A 14 9.14 -11.62 18.10
N ILE A 15 9.01 -10.36 17.68
CA ILE A 15 7.87 -9.51 18.02
C ILE A 15 6.79 -9.67 16.95
N VAL A 16 5.61 -10.04 17.38
CA VAL A 16 4.39 -10.04 16.56
C VAL A 16 3.78 -8.65 16.56
N THR A 17 3.48 -8.13 15.38
CA THR A 17 2.82 -6.83 15.23
C THR A 17 1.33 -7.00 14.95
N PRO A 18 0.48 -6.00 15.25
CA PRO A 18 -0.95 -6.05 14.91
C PRO A 18 -1.21 -6.29 13.42
N GLN A 19 -0.32 -5.79 12.55
CA GLN A 19 -0.39 -6.02 11.12
C GLN A 19 -0.16 -7.50 10.76
N MET A 20 0.80 -8.17 11.41
CA MET A 20 1.03 -9.61 11.22
C MET A 20 -0.19 -10.44 11.66
N GLU A 21 -0.84 -10.06 12.75
CA GLU A 21 -2.06 -10.73 13.22
C GLU A 21 -3.21 -10.60 12.21
N THR A 22 -3.39 -9.39 11.66
CA THR A 22 -4.42 -9.13 10.64
C THR A 22 -4.16 -9.94 9.38
N VAL A 23 -2.91 -9.92 8.88
CA VAL A 23 -2.51 -10.69 7.69
C VAL A 23 -2.69 -12.19 7.93
N ALA A 24 -2.31 -12.70 9.10
CA ALA A 24 -2.47 -14.11 9.44
C ALA A 24 -3.93 -14.58 9.32
N LYS A 25 -4.87 -13.78 9.86
CA LYS A 25 -6.31 -14.05 9.75
C LYS A 25 -6.80 -14.08 8.30
N LYS A 26 -6.39 -13.08 7.50
CA LYS A 26 -6.78 -12.96 6.08
C LYS A 26 -6.23 -14.07 5.21
N GLU A 27 -5.03 -14.56 5.53
CA GLU A 27 -4.34 -15.61 4.78
C GLU A 27 -4.63 -17.03 5.30
N TYR A 28 -5.45 -17.16 6.34
CA TYR A 28 -5.76 -18.45 7.00
C TYR A 28 -4.48 -19.17 7.44
N ARG A 29 -3.52 -18.42 8.01
CA ARG A 29 -2.25 -18.91 8.52
C ARG A 29 -2.07 -18.59 9.98
N THR A 30 -1.13 -19.26 10.62
CA THR A 30 -0.74 -18.91 11.99
C THR A 30 0.07 -17.62 11.99
N VAL A 31 -0.02 -16.87 13.07
CA VAL A 31 0.74 -15.62 13.25
C VAL A 31 2.25 -15.88 13.21
N GLU A 32 2.67 -17.03 13.75
CA GLU A 32 4.09 -17.41 13.78
C GLU A 32 4.63 -17.73 12.37
N GLU A 33 3.85 -18.37 11.50
CA GLU A 33 4.22 -18.57 10.09
C GLU A 33 4.42 -17.24 9.38
N ILE A 34 3.48 -16.29 9.57
CA ILE A 34 3.61 -14.94 8.98
C ILE A 34 4.86 -14.24 9.53
N ARG A 35 5.07 -14.26 10.84
CA ARG A 35 6.26 -13.67 11.45
C ARG A 35 7.55 -14.24 10.85
N GLN A 36 7.63 -15.56 10.71
CA GLN A 36 8.80 -16.22 10.15
C GLN A 36 9.02 -15.83 8.68
N LEU A 37 7.98 -15.85 7.85
CA LEU A 37 8.07 -15.43 6.45
C LEU A 37 8.53 -13.97 6.30
N VAL A 38 8.09 -13.08 7.19
CA VAL A 38 8.54 -11.68 7.23
C VAL A 38 10.00 -11.59 7.67
N ALA A 39 10.41 -12.35 8.70
CA ALA A 39 11.80 -12.38 9.19
C ALA A 39 12.78 -12.87 8.13
N GLU A 40 12.37 -13.86 7.32
CA GLU A 40 13.14 -14.41 6.21
C GLU A 40 13.14 -13.52 4.95
N GLY A 41 12.34 -12.44 4.92
CA GLY A 41 12.20 -11.57 3.76
C GLY A 41 11.37 -12.15 2.62
N LYS A 42 10.58 -13.19 2.86
CA LYS A 42 9.70 -13.83 1.88
C LYS A 42 8.35 -13.16 1.78
N VAL A 43 7.95 -12.41 2.81
CA VAL A 43 6.70 -11.64 2.88
C VAL A 43 7.00 -10.21 3.33
N ALA A 44 6.39 -9.25 2.64
CA ALA A 44 6.34 -7.85 3.04
C ALA A 44 4.92 -7.49 3.50
N ILE A 45 4.81 -6.65 4.51
CA ILE A 45 3.55 -6.06 4.98
C ILE A 45 3.70 -4.54 4.88
N PRO A 46 3.28 -3.92 3.77
CA PRO A 46 3.31 -2.46 3.63
C PRO A 46 2.34 -1.81 4.60
N ALA A 47 2.84 -0.98 5.50
CA ALA A 47 2.03 -0.26 6.47
C ALA A 47 2.64 1.10 6.76
N ASN A 48 2.16 2.12 6.06
CA ASN A 48 2.59 3.49 6.30
C ASN A 48 1.98 3.99 7.61
N LYS A 49 2.81 4.50 8.51
CA LYS A 49 2.40 5.04 9.82
C LYS A 49 1.38 6.20 9.75
N HIS A 50 1.32 6.89 8.62
CA HIS A 50 0.38 7.99 8.38
C HIS A 50 -0.92 7.54 7.70
N HIS A 51 -1.02 6.27 7.32
CA HIS A 51 -2.20 5.67 6.70
C HIS A 51 -3.06 5.01 7.79
N THR A 52 -3.82 5.82 8.51
CA THR A 52 -4.52 5.39 9.74
C THR A 52 -5.71 4.47 9.50
N CYS A 53 -6.32 4.52 8.32
CA CYS A 53 -7.45 3.66 7.94
C CYS A 53 -7.00 2.37 7.23
N LEU A 54 -5.69 2.11 7.12
CA LEU A 54 -5.16 0.95 6.42
C LEU A 54 -5.62 -0.36 7.05
N ASP A 55 -6.20 -1.22 6.23
CA ASP A 55 -6.43 -2.62 6.50
C ASP A 55 -5.30 -3.44 5.88
N PRO A 56 -4.25 -3.84 6.64
CA PRO A 56 -3.00 -4.32 6.09
C PRO A 56 -3.14 -5.65 5.36
N GLU A 57 -2.36 -5.80 4.28
CA GLU A 57 -2.21 -7.01 3.50
C GLU A 57 -0.75 -7.48 3.49
N GLY A 58 -0.54 -8.79 3.37
CA GLY A 58 0.78 -9.36 3.14
C GLY A 58 1.00 -9.66 1.66
N ILE A 59 2.21 -9.40 1.18
CA ILE A 59 2.61 -9.69 -0.21
C ILE A 59 3.85 -10.57 -0.18
N GLY A 60 3.81 -11.70 -0.84
CA GLY A 60 4.98 -12.58 -0.95
C GLY A 60 4.64 -14.06 -1.05
N SER A 61 5.64 -14.87 -0.77
CA SER A 61 5.56 -16.31 -0.89
C SER A 61 4.52 -16.92 0.06
N MET A 62 3.80 -17.93 -0.43
CA MET A 62 2.83 -18.70 0.36
C MET A 62 1.54 -17.92 0.73
N LEU A 63 1.34 -16.72 0.22
CA LEU A 63 0.14 -15.92 0.41
C LEU A 63 -0.70 -15.88 -0.86
N ARG A 64 -1.98 -15.51 -0.73
CA ARG A 64 -2.86 -15.26 -1.87
C ARG A 64 -2.28 -14.18 -2.79
N THR A 65 -2.53 -14.29 -4.08
CA THR A 65 -2.26 -13.19 -5.03
C THR A 65 -3.21 -12.03 -4.75
N LYS A 66 -2.66 -10.82 -4.60
CA LYS A 66 -3.41 -9.58 -4.40
C LYS A 66 -3.67 -8.88 -5.72
N ILE A 67 -4.84 -8.27 -5.82
CA ILE A 67 -5.20 -7.45 -6.98
C ILE A 67 -4.78 -6.02 -6.70
N ASN A 68 -3.91 -5.50 -7.59
CA ASN A 68 -3.50 -4.10 -7.59
C ASN A 68 -4.18 -3.37 -8.75
N VAL A 69 -4.89 -2.28 -8.47
CA VAL A 69 -5.59 -1.48 -9.47
C VAL A 69 -4.80 -0.21 -9.76
N ASN A 70 -4.46 -0.01 -11.02
CA ASN A 70 -3.78 1.19 -11.49
C ASN A 70 -4.80 2.27 -11.87
N LEU A 71 -4.58 3.48 -11.39
CA LEU A 71 -5.39 4.66 -11.73
C LEU A 71 -4.53 5.92 -11.60
N GLY A 72 -5.09 7.06 -11.91
CA GLY A 72 -4.40 8.34 -11.75
C GLY A 72 -4.79 9.36 -12.81
N VAL A 73 -4.61 10.63 -12.47
CA VAL A 73 -4.83 11.74 -13.40
C VAL A 73 -3.70 11.85 -14.42
N SER A 74 -4.07 12.22 -15.64
CA SER A 74 -3.16 12.48 -16.74
C SER A 74 -3.34 13.92 -17.26
N ARG A 75 -2.57 14.27 -18.29
CA ARG A 75 -2.72 15.57 -18.96
C ARG A 75 -4.12 15.80 -19.51
N ASP A 76 -4.77 14.73 -19.97
CA ASP A 76 -6.05 14.79 -20.67
C ASP A 76 -7.25 14.52 -19.73
N CYS A 77 -7.01 13.95 -18.56
CA CYS A 77 -8.05 13.68 -17.56
C CYS A 77 -7.52 14.09 -16.16
N LYS A 78 -8.02 15.22 -15.64
CA LYS A 78 -7.52 15.87 -14.43
C LYS A 78 -8.52 15.90 -13.27
N ASP A 79 -9.62 15.15 -13.35
CA ASP A 79 -10.66 15.18 -12.34
C ASP A 79 -10.36 14.20 -11.21
N TYR A 80 -9.87 14.73 -10.08
CA TYR A 80 -9.59 13.96 -8.87
C TYR A 80 -10.83 13.36 -8.21
N ASN A 81 -12.03 13.91 -8.44
CA ASN A 81 -13.25 13.33 -7.88
C ASN A 81 -13.61 12.05 -8.63
N ILE A 82 -13.46 12.04 -9.94
CA ILE A 82 -13.63 10.84 -10.77
C ILE A 82 -12.59 9.79 -10.36
N GLU A 83 -11.34 10.18 -10.16
CA GLU A 83 -10.30 9.25 -9.71
C GLU A 83 -10.64 8.65 -8.33
N MET A 84 -11.15 9.44 -7.40
CA MET A 84 -11.58 8.92 -6.09
C MET A 84 -12.76 7.97 -6.19
N GLN A 85 -13.72 8.22 -7.08
CA GLN A 85 -14.81 7.28 -7.36
C GLN A 85 -14.29 5.94 -7.91
N LYS A 86 -13.29 5.97 -8.80
CA LYS A 86 -12.62 4.75 -9.30
C LYS A 86 -11.94 3.99 -8.17
N VAL A 87 -11.25 4.69 -7.27
CA VAL A 87 -10.63 4.07 -6.07
C VAL A 87 -11.67 3.33 -5.25
N MET A 88 -12.75 4.00 -4.87
CA MET A 88 -13.78 3.40 -4.03
C MET A 88 -14.50 2.25 -4.73
N SER A 89 -14.71 2.35 -6.05
CA SER A 89 -15.27 1.26 -6.85
C SER A 89 -14.33 0.04 -6.87
N ALA A 90 -13.02 0.25 -7.03
CA ALA A 90 -12.03 -0.82 -7.00
C ALA A 90 -11.98 -1.51 -5.63
N VAL A 91 -12.00 -0.74 -4.55
CA VAL A 91 -12.04 -1.26 -3.18
C VAL A 91 -13.31 -2.09 -2.94
N ASN A 92 -14.47 -1.61 -3.37
CA ASN A 92 -15.74 -2.32 -3.25
C ASN A 92 -15.77 -3.63 -4.06
N MET A 93 -15.01 -3.71 -5.14
CA MET A 93 -14.83 -4.93 -5.93
C MET A 93 -13.75 -5.87 -5.38
N GLY A 94 -13.12 -5.51 -4.26
CA GLY A 94 -12.17 -6.37 -3.56
C GLY A 94 -10.70 -6.16 -3.96
N ALA A 95 -10.34 -5.02 -4.55
CA ALA A 95 -8.93 -4.67 -4.74
C ALA A 95 -8.23 -4.54 -3.39
N GLU A 96 -7.04 -5.11 -3.26
CA GLU A 96 -6.22 -5.07 -2.05
C GLU A 96 -5.12 -4.00 -2.12
N ALA A 97 -4.89 -3.45 -3.31
CA ALA A 97 -3.92 -2.37 -3.52
C ALA A 97 -4.37 -1.42 -4.62
N ILE A 98 -4.00 -0.16 -4.46
CA ILE A 98 -4.16 0.90 -5.46
C ILE A 98 -2.78 1.44 -5.82
N MET A 99 -2.50 1.57 -7.12
CA MET A 99 -1.32 2.27 -7.61
C MET A 99 -1.74 3.61 -8.21
N ASP A 100 -1.39 4.70 -7.54
CA ASP A 100 -1.60 6.06 -8.05
C ASP A 100 -0.49 6.40 -9.05
N LEU A 101 -0.85 6.39 -10.32
CA LEU A 101 0.00 6.73 -11.45
C LEU A 101 -0.20 8.19 -11.90
N SER A 102 -0.81 9.04 -11.08
CA SER A 102 -1.04 10.45 -11.40
C SER A 102 0.26 11.14 -11.81
N SER A 103 0.33 11.64 -13.03
CA SER A 103 1.53 12.21 -13.64
C SER A 103 1.42 13.72 -13.91
N HIS A 104 0.29 14.35 -13.59
CA HIS A 104 0.05 15.75 -13.94
C HIS A 104 -0.60 16.54 -12.81
N GLY A 105 -0.19 17.81 -12.69
CA GLY A 105 -0.73 18.74 -11.69
C GLY A 105 -0.19 18.53 -10.28
N ASN A 106 -0.84 19.19 -9.30
CA ASN A 106 -0.52 19.02 -7.89
C ASN A 106 -1.23 17.78 -7.33
N THR A 107 -0.52 16.66 -7.27
CA THR A 107 -1.05 15.36 -6.83
C THR A 107 -1.06 15.20 -5.31
N GLN A 108 -0.42 16.11 -4.57
CA GLN A 108 -0.28 15.99 -3.11
C GLN A 108 -1.63 15.97 -2.37
N PRO A 109 -2.60 16.85 -2.65
CA PRO A 109 -3.89 16.81 -1.96
C PRO A 109 -4.66 15.51 -2.22
N PHE A 110 -4.59 14.99 -3.44
CA PHE A 110 -5.21 13.71 -3.79
C PHE A 110 -4.60 12.55 -3.01
N ARG A 111 -3.28 12.48 -2.91
CA ARG A 111 -2.57 11.45 -2.13
C ARG A 111 -2.86 11.54 -0.64
N GLN A 112 -2.96 12.76 -0.11
CA GLN A 112 -3.40 12.95 1.28
C GLN A 112 -4.81 12.39 1.49
N LYS A 113 -5.73 12.69 0.59
CA LYS A 113 -7.10 12.15 0.64
C LYS A 113 -7.12 10.62 0.56
N LEU A 114 -6.33 10.02 -0.35
CA LEU A 114 -6.18 8.57 -0.45
C LEU A 114 -5.74 7.94 0.88
N THR A 115 -4.72 8.49 1.53
CA THR A 115 -4.21 7.94 2.80
C THR A 115 -5.16 8.12 3.97
N HIS A 116 -6.15 8.99 3.86
CA HIS A 116 -7.17 9.18 4.89
C HIS A 116 -8.46 8.37 4.67
N GLU A 117 -8.82 8.11 3.42
CA GLU A 117 -10.13 7.53 3.08
C GLU A 117 -10.05 6.11 2.49
N CYS A 118 -8.93 5.73 1.87
CA CYS A 118 -8.78 4.44 1.21
C CYS A 118 -8.19 3.40 2.16
N PRO A 119 -8.87 2.28 2.46
CA PRO A 119 -8.39 1.30 3.43
C PRO A 119 -7.34 0.33 2.89
N VAL A 120 -7.08 0.31 1.56
CA VAL A 120 -6.14 -0.61 0.95
C VAL A 120 -4.75 0.00 0.76
N MET A 121 -3.76 -0.83 0.50
CA MET A 121 -2.39 -0.39 0.25
C MET A 121 -2.33 0.60 -0.91
N ILE A 122 -1.54 1.66 -0.77
CA ILE A 122 -1.35 2.68 -1.80
C ILE A 122 0.12 2.70 -2.21
N GLY A 123 0.36 2.47 -3.50
CA GLY A 123 1.64 2.67 -4.15
C GLY A 123 1.64 3.94 -5.01
N THR A 124 2.81 4.49 -5.23
CA THR A 124 3.05 5.62 -6.14
C THR A 124 4.32 5.37 -6.94
N VAL A 125 4.50 6.08 -8.06
CA VAL A 125 5.68 5.96 -8.91
C VAL A 125 6.47 7.30 -8.98
N PRO A 126 7.20 7.67 -7.93
CA PRO A 126 7.90 8.96 -7.86
C PRO A 126 8.91 9.17 -9.00
N VAL A 127 9.54 8.09 -9.45
CA VAL A 127 10.55 8.13 -10.52
C VAL A 127 9.99 8.63 -11.84
N SER A 128 8.76 8.24 -12.18
CA SER A 128 8.07 8.70 -13.39
C SER A 128 7.86 10.22 -13.38
N TYR A 129 7.60 10.81 -12.23
CA TYR A 129 7.47 12.27 -12.09
C TYR A 129 8.80 12.99 -12.25
N THR A 130 9.87 12.45 -11.68
CA THR A 130 11.20 13.03 -11.78
C THR A 130 11.65 13.11 -13.24
N HIS A 131 11.38 12.08 -14.03
CA HIS A 131 11.72 12.08 -15.46
C HIS A 131 10.82 13.00 -16.30
N LEU A 132 9.56 13.20 -15.90
CA LEU A 132 8.63 14.11 -16.59
C LEU A 132 8.89 15.60 -16.26
N THR A 133 9.55 15.88 -15.16
CA THR A 133 9.82 17.23 -14.66
C THR A 133 11.24 17.69 -14.85
N LEU A 134 12.15 16.84 -15.33
CA LEU A 134 13.50 17.26 -15.69
C LEU A 134 13.41 18.17 -16.91
N PRO A 135 13.85 19.45 -16.81
CA PRO A 135 13.96 20.29 -17.99
C PRO A 135 15.00 19.65 -18.90
N THR A 136 14.58 19.29 -20.08
CA THR A 136 15.52 19.03 -21.17
C THR A 136 16.15 20.37 -21.55
N THR A 137 17.30 20.65 -21.02
CA THR A 137 18.16 21.70 -21.49
C THR A 137 18.86 21.26 -22.77
#